data_336a933cd437ecd6482c8097de454417
#
_entry.id   336a933cd437ecd6482c8097de454417
#
_cell.length_a   1.000
_cell.length_b   1.000
_cell.length_c   1.000
_cell.angle_alpha   90.00
_cell.angle_beta   90.00
_cell.angle_gamma   90.00
#
_symmetry.space_group_name_H-M   'P 1'
#
loop_
_entity.id
_entity.type
_entity.pdbx_description
1 polymer ?
#
loop_
_entity_poly.entity_id
_entity_poly.type
_entity_poly.pdbx_seq_one_letter_code
_entity_poly.pdbx_strand_id
1 'polypeptide(L)'
;MSSKFTKWDVCDYLKTEEDYAHYLNAAIEEGDPDLLQMAIGNIARAKGMTSVAEDAGLGRESLYKALRAEANPSFKTIAKVAKALGLKITFVPA
;
A
#
# COMPACT_ATOMS: atom_id res chain seq x y z
N MET A 1 -6.04 20.23 -5.35
CA MET A 1 -5.57 19.98 -5.42
C MET A 1 -5.09 19.01 -5.27
N SER A 2 -5.09 18.47 -5.14
CA SER A 2 -4.44 17.80 -4.86
C SER A 2 -4.07 16.79 -5.57
N SER A 3 -3.28 16.84 -6.35
CA SER A 3 -2.78 15.79 -7.09
C SER A 3 -1.68 15.09 -6.40
N LYS A 4 -1.57 15.23 -5.13
CA LYS A 4 -0.48 14.58 -4.47
C LYS A 4 -0.56 13.06 -4.50
N PHE A 5 -1.71 12.51 -4.85
CA PHE A 5 -1.85 11.06 -4.94
C PHE A 5 -2.10 10.60 -6.37
N THR A 6 -1.72 11.35 -7.37
CA THR A 6 -1.89 10.89 -8.73
C THR A 6 -0.92 9.75 -9.01
N LYS A 7 -1.34 8.84 -9.87
CA LYS A 7 -0.54 7.72 -10.26
C LYS A 7 0.78 8.10 -10.85
N TRP A 8 0.82 9.16 -11.59
CA TRP A 8 1.99 9.72 -12.18
C TRP A 8 3.07 10.01 -11.16
N ASP A 9 2.71 10.88 -10.19
CA ASP A 9 3.66 11.33 -9.19
C ASP A 9 4.13 10.20 -8.34
N VAL A 10 3.23 9.28 -8.01
CA VAL A 10 3.55 8.15 -7.17
C VAL A 10 4.59 7.26 -7.82
N CYS A 11 4.39 6.91 -9.08
CA CYS A 11 5.33 6.03 -9.76
C CYS A 11 6.70 6.62 -9.86
N ASP A 12 6.79 7.94 -9.93
CA ASP A 12 8.05 8.61 -10.08
C ASP A 12 8.88 8.60 -8.82
N TYR A 13 8.24 8.56 -7.65
CA TYR A 13 9.02 8.75 -6.46
C TYR A 13 8.90 7.66 -5.40
N LEU A 14 8.08 6.67 -5.60
CA LEU A 14 7.99 5.55 -4.67
C LEU A 14 9.03 4.50 -5.04
N LYS A 15 10.24 4.65 -4.52
CA LYS A 15 11.34 3.77 -4.91
C LYS A 15 11.97 3.00 -3.78
N THR A 16 11.84 3.45 -2.54
CA THR A 16 12.47 2.79 -1.41
C THR A 16 11.43 2.53 -0.33
N GLU A 17 11.80 1.69 0.64
CA GLU A 17 10.91 1.43 1.77
C GLU A 17 10.60 2.70 2.53
N GLU A 18 11.56 3.62 2.62
CA GLU A 18 11.31 4.90 3.28
C GLU A 18 10.27 5.70 2.53
N ASP A 19 10.35 5.69 1.21
CA ASP A 19 9.34 6.37 0.39
C ASP A 19 7.97 5.79 0.66
N TYR A 20 7.87 4.46 0.72
CA TYR A 20 6.61 3.78 0.98
C TYR A 20 6.06 4.18 2.34
N ALA A 21 6.91 4.17 3.36
CA ALA A 21 6.46 4.49 4.71
C ALA A 21 5.96 5.92 4.79
N HIS A 22 6.67 6.86 4.19
CA HIS A 22 6.24 8.26 4.19
C HIS A 22 4.90 8.44 3.50
N TYR A 23 4.71 7.76 2.38
CA TYR A 23 3.48 7.85 1.62
C TYR A 23 2.30 7.31 2.42
N LEU A 24 2.50 6.14 3.06
CA LEU A 24 1.44 5.55 3.86
C LEU A 24 1.13 6.37 5.10
N ASN A 25 2.14 6.90 5.75
CA ASN A 25 1.92 7.72 6.93
C ASN A 25 1.16 8.99 6.58
N ALA A 26 1.43 9.56 5.42
CA ALA A 26 0.67 10.73 4.97
C ALA A 26 -0.80 10.37 4.77
N ALA A 27 -1.06 9.20 4.19
CA ALA A 27 -2.43 8.75 3.99
C ALA A 27 -3.13 8.49 5.32
N ILE A 28 -2.41 7.92 6.28
CA ILE A 28 -2.98 7.68 7.60
C ILE A 28 -3.36 9.00 8.27
N GLU A 29 -2.55 10.02 8.10
CA GLU A 29 -2.80 11.29 8.73
C GLU A 29 -4.02 12.01 8.17
N GLU A 30 -4.40 11.66 6.94
CA GLU A 30 -5.63 12.21 6.39
C GLU A 30 -6.87 11.66 7.10
N GLY A 31 -6.74 10.51 7.77
CA GLY A 31 -7.83 9.95 8.51
C GLY A 31 -8.88 9.23 7.69
N ASP A 32 -8.60 8.97 6.42
CA ASP A 32 -9.55 8.34 5.53
C ASP A 32 -9.05 6.93 5.19
N PRO A 33 -9.75 5.88 5.67
CA PRO A 33 -9.31 4.51 5.39
C PRO A 33 -9.26 4.17 3.91
N ASP A 34 -10.13 4.78 3.11
CA ASP A 34 -10.11 4.52 1.67
C ASP A 34 -8.84 5.06 1.05
N LEU A 35 -8.38 6.18 1.54
CA LEU A 35 -7.15 6.78 1.06
C LEU A 35 -5.95 5.90 1.39
N LEU A 36 -5.93 5.33 2.59
CA LEU A 36 -4.88 4.42 2.99
C LEU A 36 -4.85 3.19 2.11
N GLN A 37 -6.02 2.62 1.85
CA GLN A 37 -6.09 1.44 1.00
C GLN A 37 -5.62 1.75 -0.41
N MET A 38 -6.00 2.89 -0.95
CA MET A 38 -5.55 3.31 -2.26
C MET A 38 -4.03 3.47 -2.28
N ALA A 39 -3.48 4.03 -1.20
CA ALA A 39 -2.04 4.23 -1.11
C ALA A 39 -1.29 2.90 -1.11
N ILE A 40 -1.79 1.91 -0.39
CA ILE A 40 -1.18 0.58 -0.38
C ILE A 40 -1.18 -0.01 -1.78
N GLY A 41 -2.30 0.13 -2.47
CA GLY A 41 -2.41 -0.37 -3.84
C GLY A 41 -1.42 0.31 -4.78
N ASN A 42 -1.26 1.62 -4.64
CA ASN A 42 -0.31 2.36 -5.47
C ASN A 42 1.11 1.91 -5.25
N ILE A 43 1.48 1.67 -3.99
CA ILE A 43 2.82 1.21 -3.68
C ILE A 43 3.05 -0.18 -4.25
N ALA A 44 2.06 -1.07 -4.10
CA ALA A 44 2.19 -2.42 -4.64
C ALA A 44 2.40 -2.39 -6.14
N ARG A 45 1.68 -1.52 -6.83
CA ARG A 45 1.85 -1.39 -8.26
C ARG A 45 3.20 -0.79 -8.63
N ALA A 46 3.67 0.17 -7.85
CA ALA A 46 4.99 0.76 -8.09
C ALA A 46 6.10 -0.25 -7.91
N LYS A 47 5.98 -1.10 -6.90
CA LYS A 47 6.98 -2.12 -6.66
C LYS A 47 6.86 -3.29 -7.64
N GLY A 48 5.67 -3.55 -8.14
CA GLY A 48 5.42 -4.65 -9.05
C GLY A 48 4.49 -5.67 -8.43
N MET A 49 3.29 -5.80 -8.98
CA MET A 49 2.27 -6.67 -8.39
C MET A 49 2.71 -8.12 -8.30
N THR A 50 3.40 -8.61 -9.32
CA THR A 50 3.84 -10.00 -9.32
C THR A 50 4.83 -10.25 -8.18
N SER A 51 5.78 -9.36 -8.01
CA SER A 51 6.77 -9.49 -6.96
C SER A 51 6.13 -9.41 -5.57
N VAL A 52 5.20 -8.47 -5.40
CA VAL A 52 4.52 -8.32 -4.12
C VAL A 52 3.70 -9.57 -3.80
N ALA A 53 3.00 -10.10 -4.80
CA ALA A 53 2.19 -11.30 -4.58
C ALA A 53 3.06 -12.47 -4.14
N GLU A 54 4.19 -12.65 -4.82
CA GLU A 54 5.11 -13.74 -4.48
C GLU A 54 5.62 -13.58 -3.05
N ASP A 55 6.07 -12.39 -2.71
CA ASP A 55 6.64 -12.16 -1.38
C ASP A 55 5.58 -12.27 -0.29
N ALA A 56 4.34 -11.92 -0.60
CA ALA A 56 3.25 -12.01 0.36
C ALA A 56 2.68 -13.41 0.46
N GLY A 57 3.06 -14.30 -0.44
CA GLY A 57 2.50 -15.64 -0.45
C GLY A 57 1.07 -15.66 -0.93
N LEU A 58 0.70 -14.75 -1.82
CA LEU A 58 -0.67 -14.63 -2.34
C LEU A 58 -0.66 -14.86 -3.83
N GLY A 59 -1.79 -15.35 -4.36
CA GLY A 59 -1.95 -15.38 -5.79
C GLY A 59 -2.09 -13.95 -6.32
N ARG A 60 -1.67 -13.73 -7.54
CA ARG A 60 -1.72 -12.41 -8.13
C ARG A 60 -3.15 -11.88 -8.20
N GLU A 61 -4.09 -12.73 -8.57
CA GLU A 61 -5.49 -12.33 -8.60
C GLU A 61 -6.03 -11.97 -7.24
N SER A 62 -5.63 -12.75 -6.22
CA SER A 62 -6.05 -12.46 -4.87
C SER A 62 -5.53 -11.10 -4.41
N LEU A 63 -4.30 -10.80 -4.78
CA LEU A 63 -3.71 -9.51 -4.42
C LEU A 63 -4.47 -8.37 -5.10
N TYR A 64 -4.76 -8.51 -6.39
CA TYR A 64 -5.52 -7.48 -7.09
C TYR A 64 -6.87 -7.26 -6.45
N LYS A 65 -7.55 -8.35 -6.09
CA LYS A 65 -8.85 -8.22 -5.45
C LYS A 65 -8.76 -7.53 -4.11
N ALA A 66 -7.73 -7.87 -3.33
CA ALA A 66 -7.58 -7.31 -1.99
C ALA A 66 -7.29 -5.82 -2.01
N LEU A 67 -6.63 -5.35 -3.08
CA LEU A 67 -6.17 -3.95 -3.12
C LEU A 67 -7.06 -3.06 -3.97
N ARG A 68 -8.21 -3.55 -4.41
CA ARG A 68 -9.15 -2.71 -5.13
C ARG A 68 -9.77 -1.68 -4.18
N ALA A 69 -10.22 -0.58 -4.77
CA ALA A 69 -10.74 0.54 -3.99
C ALA A 69 -11.90 0.14 -3.09
N GLU A 70 -12.79 -0.76 -3.58
CA GLU A 70 -13.96 -1.14 -2.79
C GLU A 70 -13.72 -2.36 -1.92
N ALA A 71 -12.55 -2.95 -2.00
CA ALA A 71 -12.29 -4.18 -1.27
C ALA A 71 -12.15 -3.88 0.22
N ASN A 72 -12.32 -4.93 0.99
CA ASN A 72 -12.20 -4.82 2.44
C ASN A 72 -11.31 -5.97 2.91
N PRO A 73 -10.01 -5.89 2.63
CA PRO A 73 -9.11 -7.00 2.93
C PRO A 73 -8.98 -7.22 4.43
N SER A 74 -8.73 -8.46 4.80
CA SER A 74 -8.53 -8.78 6.20
C SER A 74 -7.20 -8.19 6.68
N PHE A 75 -7.10 -8.05 7.99
CA PHE A 75 -5.84 -7.57 8.56
C PHE A 75 -4.69 -8.52 8.23
N LYS A 76 -4.96 -9.82 8.19
CA LYS A 76 -3.92 -10.78 7.82
C LYS A 76 -3.38 -10.50 6.43
N THR A 77 -4.24 -10.20 5.49
CA THR A 77 -3.83 -9.88 4.14
C THR A 77 -2.99 -8.60 4.12
N ILE A 78 -3.45 -7.58 4.85
CA ILE A 78 -2.72 -6.32 4.92
C ILE A 78 -1.34 -6.53 5.54
N ALA A 79 -1.27 -7.36 6.59
CA ALA A 79 0.01 -7.64 7.23
C ALA A 79 0.98 -8.32 6.27
N LYS A 80 0.47 -9.26 5.48
CA LYS A 80 1.30 -9.95 4.49
C LYS A 80 1.82 -8.99 3.43
N VAL A 81 0.94 -8.10 2.98
CA VAL A 81 1.33 -7.12 1.96
C VAL A 81 2.36 -6.15 2.53
N ALA A 82 2.15 -5.68 3.75
CA ALA A 82 3.10 -4.76 4.37
C ALA A 82 4.48 -5.40 4.46
N LYS A 83 4.52 -6.66 4.88
CA LYS A 83 5.78 -7.37 4.97
C LYS A 83 6.45 -7.51 3.62
N ALA A 84 5.66 -7.80 2.59
CA ALA A 84 6.18 -7.92 1.23
C ALA A 84 6.74 -6.60 0.73
N LEU A 85 6.25 -5.48 1.26
CA LEU A 85 6.76 -4.17 0.89
C LEU A 85 7.97 -3.77 1.72
N GLY A 86 8.39 -4.62 2.65
CA GLY A 86 9.52 -4.31 3.52
C GLY A 86 9.17 -3.41 4.67
N LEU A 87 7.90 -3.39 5.07
CA LEU A 87 7.42 -2.48 6.09
C LEU A 87 6.96 -3.23 7.33
N LYS A 88 7.01 -2.54 8.44
CA LYS A 88 6.56 -3.06 9.72
C LYS A 88 5.35 -2.24 10.17
N ILE A 89 4.32 -2.92 10.66
CA ILE A 89 3.15 -2.24 11.18
C ILE A 89 3.36 -2.01 12.67
N THR A 90 3.25 -0.76 13.10
CA THR A 90 3.36 -0.43 14.52
C THR A 90 2.26 0.55 14.88
N PHE A 91 2.01 0.66 16.18
CA PHE A 91 1.04 1.62 16.69
C PHE A 91 1.75 2.56 17.67
N VAL A 92 1.32 3.80 17.68
CA VAL A 92 1.85 4.77 18.63
C VAL A 92 0.67 5.40 19.37
N PRO A 93 0.90 5.84 20.60
CA PRO A 93 -0.19 6.52 21.31
C PRO A 93 -0.65 7.76 20.56
N ALA A 94 -1.95 8.01 20.61
CA ALA A 94 -2.49 9.20 19.98
C ALA A 94 -2.40 10.42 20.92
#